data_1275bdb79ef40a36a0f82c7cb339cde8
#
_entry.id   1275bdb79ef40a36a0f82c7cb339cde8
#
_cell.length_a   1.000
_cell.length_b   1.000
_cell.length_c   1.000
_cell.angle_alpha   90.00
_cell.angle_beta   90.00
_cell.angle_gamma   90.00
#
_symmetry.space_group_name_H-M   'P 1'
#
loop_
_entity.id
_entity.type
_entity.pdbx_description
1 polymer ?
#
loop_
_entity_poly.entity_id
_entity_poly.type
_entity_poly.pdbx_seq_one_letter_code
_entity_poly.pdbx_strand_id
1 'polypeptide(L)'
;MIIGKLDRKLKLFTQTFSTNAYGERVVLDNSYVTIYGDFDFKSGNTTYDADDLINSQTIECLIRYRTNIGTTPQYFIQNGSTNYSIKAIKQVGNRKDAMILTLEKNDVVDLSTVAPNQFVFTIDTANLSDGSTLNTQFKLPTVASGSYNCTVLWGDGSSSTITSYNQAEVTHTYTSAGEYQISIEGTIQGWQFNNTQDRLKILNISNYGTLNISTNKAFFGCSNLEANATDYPTISGESLESMFEGCTNFDGVVDEWDVSSIYFYDKMFKDCYSFDQPLNSWDTEISGSYISMFENCLTFNQDLSNWIVEAVVSMSRMFYNCVQFNGEIFSWAIQDTEDMXEMLFNCDRFDQSLAGWDISNVANFTNFMQNASGLSNANYDATLIAWASGQVESDININFGGSQYTFSAFYSKQSLIEDDNWTIVDGGLFNPTPAQFISVLNTRVIAAGGVMENTTDSQAFLQELNDIS
;
A
#
# COMPACT_ATOMS: atom_id res chain seq x y z
N MET A 1 8.18 -1.55 -18.28
CA MET A 1 9.51 -2.09 -17.87
C MET A 1 9.32 -2.74 -16.53
N ILE A 2 9.48 -4.04 -16.44
CA ILE A 2 9.44 -4.73 -15.16
C ILE A 2 10.73 -4.36 -14.44
N ILE A 3 10.61 -3.64 -13.33
CA ILE A 3 11.77 -3.36 -12.49
C ILE A 3 12.20 -4.72 -11.94
N GLY A 4 13.36 -5.19 -12.38
CA GLY A 4 13.92 -6.46 -11.91
C GLY A 4 14.11 -6.45 -10.40
N LYS A 5 14.46 -7.59 -9.87
CA LYS A 5 14.65 -7.77 -8.44
C LYS A 5 15.73 -6.81 -7.91
N LEU A 6 15.32 -5.78 -7.17
CA LEU A 6 16.23 -4.84 -6.51
C LEU A 6 16.70 -5.53 -5.23
N ASP A 7 17.68 -6.40 -5.34
CA ASP A 7 18.08 -7.32 -4.29
C ASP A 7 19.28 -6.87 -3.46
N ARG A 8 19.98 -5.82 -3.90
CA ARG A 8 21.18 -5.36 -3.19
C ARG A 8 20.85 -4.26 -2.20
N LYS A 9 21.10 -4.50 -0.94
CA LYS A 9 20.88 -3.55 0.15
C LYS A 9 22.00 -2.50 0.17
N LEU A 10 21.63 -1.24 0.09
CA LEU A 10 22.54 -0.09 -0.01
C LEU A 10 22.22 0.93 1.07
N LYS A 11 23.18 1.77 1.41
CA LYS A 11 22.92 2.92 2.28
C LYS A 11 23.01 4.21 1.46
N LEU A 12 21.94 4.99 1.46
CA LEU A 12 21.92 6.35 0.91
C LEU A 12 22.20 7.33 2.04
N PHE A 13 23.33 7.99 1.99
CA PHE A 13 23.74 8.96 3.01
C PHE A 13 23.35 10.37 2.62
N THR A 14 23.00 11.18 3.62
CA THR A 14 22.86 12.63 3.51
C THR A 14 23.78 13.27 4.54
N GLN A 15 24.67 14.15 4.09
CA GLN A 15 25.58 14.89 4.97
C GLN A 15 25.16 16.35 5.06
N THR A 16 25.21 16.91 6.25
CA THR A 16 25.10 18.36 6.45
C THR A 16 26.48 18.92 6.82
N PHE A 17 26.71 20.16 6.47
CA PHE A 17 28.03 20.80 6.60
C PHE A 17 27.93 22.16 7.28
N SER A 18 29.00 22.55 7.96
CA SER A 18 29.23 23.92 8.42
C SER A 18 30.59 24.39 7.91
N THR A 19 30.87 25.67 8.09
CA THR A 19 32.19 26.22 7.81
C THR A 19 32.84 26.57 9.15
N ASN A 20 34.03 26.04 9.42
CA ASN A 20 34.76 26.34 10.64
C ASN A 20 35.37 27.74 10.59
N ALA A 21 36.04 28.15 11.69
CA ALA A 21 36.62 29.48 11.80
C ALA A 21 37.73 29.74 10.78
N TYR A 22 38.24 28.72 10.12
CA TYR A 22 39.29 28.84 9.08
C TYR A 22 38.73 28.81 7.68
N GLY A 23 37.37 28.78 7.52
CA GLY A 23 36.73 28.73 6.23
C GLY A 23 36.63 27.34 5.62
N GLU A 24 37.02 26.30 6.35
CA GLU A 24 36.98 24.92 5.85
C GLU A 24 35.60 24.31 6.06
N ARG A 25 35.16 23.49 5.12
CA ARG A 25 33.90 22.75 5.19
C ARG A 25 34.07 21.55 6.15
N VAL A 26 33.24 21.50 7.16
CA VAL A 26 33.25 20.46 8.19
C VAL A 26 31.91 19.72 8.17
N VAL A 27 31.92 18.41 8.23
CA VAL A 27 30.71 17.60 8.29
C VAL A 27 30.11 17.79 9.70
N LEU A 28 28.87 18.30 9.75
CA LEU A 28 28.11 18.45 10.98
C LEU A 28 27.36 17.18 11.34
N ASP A 29 26.84 16.51 10.34
CA ASP A 29 25.96 15.37 10.54
C ASP A 29 26.02 14.41 9.34
N ASN A 30 25.92 13.13 9.62
CA ASN A 30 25.77 12.04 8.67
C ASN A 30 24.57 11.21 9.06
N SER A 31 23.56 11.18 8.19
CA SER A 31 22.43 10.28 8.37
C SER A 31 22.34 9.37 7.14
N TYR A 32 21.71 8.20 7.28
CA TYR A 32 21.49 7.37 6.13
C TYR A 32 20.16 6.61 6.22
N VAL A 33 19.64 6.26 5.06
CA VAL A 33 18.51 5.36 4.91
C VAL A 33 18.96 4.15 4.11
N THR A 34 18.38 2.99 4.41
CA THR A 34 18.61 1.81 3.59
C THR A 34 17.72 1.89 2.35
N ILE A 35 18.32 1.63 1.19
CA ILE A 35 17.59 1.54 -0.08
C ILE A 35 17.98 0.23 -0.75
N TYR A 36 17.20 -0.17 -1.73
CA TYR A 36 17.49 -1.38 -2.52
C TYR A 36 17.79 -0.97 -3.95
N GLY A 37 18.82 -1.55 -4.53
CA GLY A 37 19.26 -1.20 -5.87
C GLY A 37 19.84 -2.38 -6.63
N ASP A 38 19.91 -2.20 -7.94
CA ASP A 38 20.55 -3.14 -8.85
C ASP A 38 21.83 -2.48 -9.38
N PHE A 39 22.96 -2.91 -8.87
CA PHE A 39 24.29 -2.42 -9.29
C PHE A 39 24.77 -3.05 -10.59
N ASP A 40 24.17 -4.15 -11.00
CA ASP A 40 24.50 -4.82 -12.26
C ASP A 40 23.63 -4.34 -13.41
N PHE A 41 22.81 -3.31 -13.15
CA PHE A 41 21.88 -2.74 -14.12
C PHE A 41 22.65 -2.14 -15.31
N LYS A 42 22.25 -2.56 -16.50
CA LYS A 42 22.81 -2.01 -17.76
C LYS A 42 21.70 -1.33 -18.52
N SER A 43 21.82 -0.01 -18.71
CA SER A 43 20.84 0.77 -19.46
C SER A 43 21.15 0.71 -20.94
N GLY A 44 20.28 0.04 -21.69
CA GLY A 44 20.37 0.05 -23.17
C GLY A 44 21.51 -0.82 -23.72
N ASN A 45 21.90 -0.51 -24.96
CA ASN A 45 22.86 -1.29 -25.75
C ASN A 45 24.33 -0.93 -25.50
N THR A 46 24.66 -0.48 -24.31
CA THR A 46 26.07 -0.13 -24.04
C THR A 46 26.82 -1.42 -23.61
N THR A 47 27.54 -2.00 -24.53
CA THR A 47 28.56 -3.01 -24.24
C THR A 47 29.81 -2.26 -23.78
N TYR A 48 30.14 -2.37 -22.53
CA TYR A 48 31.44 -1.91 -22.05
C TYR A 48 32.46 -2.99 -22.34
N ASP A 49 33.47 -2.68 -23.14
CA ASP A 49 34.63 -3.56 -23.23
C ASP A 49 35.39 -3.55 -21.90
N ALA A 50 36.03 -4.67 -21.57
CA ALA A 50 36.75 -4.86 -20.31
C ALA A 50 37.82 -3.78 -20.06
N ASP A 51 38.31 -3.15 -21.13
CA ASP A 51 39.28 -2.05 -21.03
C ASP A 51 38.66 -0.71 -20.67
N ASP A 52 37.36 -0.51 -20.95
CA ASP A 52 36.63 0.72 -20.54
C ASP A 52 36.35 0.72 -19.04
N LEU A 53 36.23 -0.44 -18.42
CA LEU A 53 36.00 -0.57 -16.97
C LEU A 53 37.22 -0.16 -16.13
N ILE A 54 38.40 -0.09 -16.74
CA ILE A 54 39.61 0.29 -16.01
C ILE A 54 39.74 1.82 -15.91
N ASN A 55 39.11 2.56 -16.80
CA ASN A 55 39.27 4.03 -16.88
C ASN A 55 38.03 4.83 -16.55
N SER A 56 36.83 4.28 -16.58
CA SER A 56 35.63 5.00 -16.10
C SER A 56 35.20 4.41 -14.76
N GLN A 57 35.41 5.15 -13.70
CA GLN A 57 35.03 4.76 -12.35
C GLN A 57 33.51 4.94 -12.10
N THR A 58 32.73 5.08 -13.17
CA THR A 58 31.29 5.30 -13.05
C THR A 58 30.52 3.99 -13.32
N ILE A 59 29.52 3.75 -12.48
CA ILE A 59 28.59 2.63 -12.62
C ILE A 59 27.16 3.15 -12.59
N GLU A 60 26.25 2.44 -13.22
CA GLU A 60 24.83 2.74 -13.16
C GLU A 60 24.15 1.85 -12.13
N CYS A 61 23.32 2.44 -11.28
CA CYS A 61 22.55 1.74 -10.26
C CYS A 61 21.10 2.09 -10.43
N LEU A 62 20.26 1.09 -10.64
CA LEU A 62 18.80 1.25 -10.69
C LEU A 62 18.26 1.18 -9.27
N ILE A 63 17.49 2.20 -8.86
CA ILE A 63 16.81 2.22 -7.56
C ILE A 63 15.35 2.64 -7.76
N ARG A 64 14.53 2.47 -6.73
CA ARG A 64 13.17 3.03 -6.74
C ARG A 64 13.23 4.55 -6.73
N TYR A 65 12.22 5.17 -7.32
CA TYR A 65 12.13 6.63 -7.40
C TYR A 65 12.13 7.26 -6.00
N ARG A 66 12.90 8.33 -5.86
CA ARG A 66 13.00 9.12 -4.62
C ARG A 66 13.07 10.59 -4.96
N THR A 67 12.39 11.44 -4.20
CA THR A 67 12.38 12.89 -4.39
C THR A 67 13.50 13.60 -3.63
N ASN A 68 14.06 12.97 -2.63
CA ASN A 68 14.99 13.56 -1.67
C ASN A 68 16.45 13.16 -1.91
N ILE A 69 16.81 12.91 -3.15
CA ILE A 69 18.17 12.52 -3.52
C ILE A 69 18.70 13.53 -4.54
N GLY A 70 19.98 13.89 -4.42
CA GLY A 70 20.60 14.89 -5.30
C GLY A 70 22.01 14.50 -5.72
N THR A 71 22.60 15.33 -6.57
CA THR A 71 23.96 15.13 -7.10
C THR A 71 25.02 15.97 -6.36
N THR A 72 24.62 16.70 -5.34
CA THR A 72 25.56 17.48 -4.54
C THR A 72 26.40 16.58 -3.62
N PRO A 73 27.57 17.02 -3.17
CA PRO A 73 28.43 16.18 -2.31
C PRO A 73 27.78 15.71 -1.00
N GLN A 74 26.66 16.29 -0.61
CA GLN A 74 25.95 15.87 0.61
C GLN A 74 25.25 14.49 0.44
N TYR A 75 25.08 14.01 -0.79
CA TYR A 75 24.43 12.71 -1.06
C TYR A 75 25.45 11.71 -1.61
N PHE A 76 25.48 10.52 -1.05
CA PHE A 76 26.31 9.44 -1.59
C PHE A 76 25.69 8.07 -1.23
N ILE A 77 26.10 7.05 -1.98
CA ILE A 77 25.63 5.68 -1.80
C ILE A 77 26.78 4.86 -1.22
N GLN A 78 26.48 4.01 -0.26
CA GLN A 78 27.43 3.00 0.23
C GLN A 78 26.92 1.60 -0.11
N ASN A 79 27.79 0.81 -0.75
CA ASN A 79 27.57 -0.60 -1.06
C ASN A 79 28.66 -1.40 -0.38
N GLY A 80 28.29 -2.13 0.68
CA GLY A 80 29.31 -2.77 1.53
C GLY A 80 30.18 -1.72 2.19
N SER A 81 31.49 -1.78 1.98
CA SER A 81 32.46 -0.81 2.49
C SER A 81 32.84 0.29 1.49
N THR A 82 32.29 0.24 0.26
CA THR A 82 32.66 1.18 -0.81
C THR A 82 31.64 2.30 -0.91
N ASN A 83 32.13 3.54 -0.95
CA ASN A 83 31.32 4.75 -1.08
C ASN A 83 31.32 5.25 -2.52
N TYR A 84 30.19 5.81 -2.94
CA TYR A 84 29.96 6.32 -4.31
C TYR A 84 29.29 7.67 -4.26
N SER A 85 29.88 8.65 -4.94
CA SER A 85 29.25 9.96 -5.19
C SER A 85 28.21 9.81 -6.31
N ILE A 86 27.09 10.51 -6.18
CA ILE A 86 26.02 10.52 -7.19
C ILE A 86 26.33 11.61 -8.19
N LYS A 87 26.63 11.26 -9.44
CA LYS A 87 27.02 12.20 -10.50
C LYS A 87 25.83 12.64 -11.37
N ALA A 88 24.87 11.74 -11.57
CA ALA A 88 23.68 12.05 -12.37
C ALA A 88 22.50 11.21 -11.90
N ILE A 89 21.33 11.73 -12.11
CA ILE A 89 20.06 11.07 -11.76
C ILE A 89 19.16 11.13 -12.99
N LYS A 90 18.65 9.99 -13.42
CA LYS A 90 17.76 9.89 -14.58
C LYS A 90 16.50 9.12 -14.18
N GLN A 91 15.35 9.74 -14.31
CA GLN A 91 14.05 9.09 -14.07
C GLN A 91 13.77 8.06 -15.17
N VAL A 92 13.23 6.93 -14.81
CA VAL A 92 12.87 5.84 -15.74
C VAL A 92 11.35 5.81 -15.89
N GLY A 93 10.88 5.96 -17.12
CA GLY A 93 9.47 5.89 -17.44
C GLY A 93 8.71 7.20 -17.15
N ASN A 94 7.43 7.20 -17.49
CA ASN A 94 6.54 8.34 -17.28
C ASN A 94 5.90 8.34 -15.89
N ARG A 95 5.85 7.18 -15.26
CA ARG A 95 5.46 7.04 -13.86
C ARG A 95 6.73 7.09 -13.01
N LYS A 96 6.63 7.64 -11.81
CA LYS A 96 7.78 7.77 -10.90
C LYS A 96 8.07 6.42 -10.22
N ASP A 97 8.41 5.42 -11.03
CA ASP A 97 8.61 4.04 -10.55
C ASP A 97 10.06 3.78 -10.16
N ALA A 98 11.00 4.34 -10.92
CA ALA A 98 12.42 4.06 -10.72
C ALA A 98 13.30 5.22 -11.19
N MET A 99 14.56 5.20 -10.77
CA MET A 99 15.58 6.12 -11.25
C MET A 99 16.90 5.39 -11.42
N ILE A 100 17.69 5.84 -12.36
CA ILE A 100 19.06 5.38 -12.59
C ILE A 100 20.01 6.43 -12.00
N LEU A 101 20.85 6.00 -11.09
CA LEU A 101 21.93 6.80 -10.53
C LEU A 101 23.23 6.49 -11.27
N THR A 102 23.89 7.50 -11.79
CA THR A 102 25.27 7.35 -12.25
C THR A 102 26.18 7.62 -11.05
N LEU A 103 26.95 6.63 -10.66
CA LEU A 103 27.76 6.63 -9.44
C LEU A 103 29.25 6.60 -9.80
N GLU A 104 30.04 7.36 -9.06
CA GLU A 104 31.50 7.35 -9.18
C GLU A 104 32.08 6.96 -7.81
N LYS A 105 33.03 6.01 -7.81
CA LYS A 105 33.67 5.57 -6.57
C LYS A 105 34.33 6.77 -5.87
N ASN A 106 34.12 6.87 -4.57
CA ASN A 106 34.58 7.99 -3.76
C ASN A 106 35.24 7.44 -2.47
N ASP A 107 36.56 7.52 -2.42
CA ASP A 107 37.32 7.02 -1.29
C ASP A 107 37.53 8.08 -0.17
N VAL A 108 36.98 9.27 -0.32
CA VAL A 108 37.22 10.42 0.55
C VAL A 108 35.95 10.83 1.32
N VAL A 109 35.06 9.87 1.62
CA VAL A 109 33.85 10.17 2.39
C VAL A 109 34.19 10.04 3.89
N ASP A 110 34.01 11.13 4.64
CA ASP A 110 34.19 11.13 6.09
C ASP A 110 32.89 10.63 6.77
N LEU A 111 32.95 9.51 7.42
CA LEU A 111 31.86 8.91 8.18
C LEU A 111 32.09 9.00 9.69
N SER A 112 33.07 9.79 10.13
CA SER A 112 33.44 9.85 11.56
C SER A 112 32.34 10.48 12.42
N THR A 113 31.41 11.24 11.83
CA THR A 113 30.34 11.92 12.54
C THR A 113 28.94 11.39 12.12
N VAL A 114 28.80 10.08 11.99
CA VAL A 114 27.47 9.51 11.75
C VAL A 114 26.61 9.77 12.98
N ALA A 115 25.52 10.51 12.80
CA ALA A 115 24.60 10.84 13.89
C ALA A 115 23.96 9.56 14.44
N PRO A 116 23.66 9.52 15.73
CA PRO A 116 22.90 8.43 16.30
C PRO A 116 21.59 8.23 15.52
N ASN A 117 21.25 6.99 15.29
CA ASN A 117 19.97 6.66 14.63
C ASN A 117 18.84 6.98 15.61
N GLN A 118 18.09 8.05 15.35
CA GLN A 118 17.07 8.57 16.25
C GLN A 118 15.68 8.44 15.65
N PHE A 119 14.70 8.12 16.48
CA PHE A 119 13.29 8.27 16.13
C PHE A 119 12.92 9.74 16.36
N VAL A 120 12.57 10.45 15.28
CA VAL A 120 12.33 11.90 15.32
C VAL A 120 10.92 12.21 14.83
N PHE A 121 10.16 12.92 15.63
CA PHE A 121 8.80 13.30 15.29
C PHE A 121 8.45 14.66 15.89
N THR A 122 7.43 15.32 15.30
CA THR A 122 6.92 16.61 15.75
C THR A 122 5.54 16.42 16.37
N ILE A 123 5.32 17.13 17.48
CA ILE A 123 4.01 17.17 18.15
C ILE A 123 3.52 18.60 18.25
N ASP A 124 2.20 18.76 18.44
CA ASP A 124 1.60 20.00 18.96
C ASP A 124 0.79 19.62 20.21
N THR A 125 1.27 20.07 21.36
CA THR A 125 0.64 19.74 22.65
C THR A 125 -0.78 20.29 22.75
N ALA A 126 -1.13 21.34 21.98
CA ALA A 126 -2.44 21.99 22.02
C ALA A 126 -3.54 21.12 21.37
N ASN A 127 -3.20 20.09 20.61
CA ASN A 127 -4.15 19.23 19.92
C ASN A 127 -4.71 18.17 20.88
N LEU A 128 -5.81 18.52 21.54
CA LEU A 128 -6.42 17.67 22.57
C LEU A 128 -7.41 16.66 21.98
N SER A 129 -7.56 15.54 22.65
CA SER A 129 -8.54 14.50 22.36
C SER A 129 -9.08 13.94 23.68
N ASP A 130 -10.14 13.15 23.61
CA ASP A 130 -10.66 12.45 24.78
C ASP A 130 -9.56 11.57 25.38
N GLY A 131 -9.28 11.76 26.67
CA GLY A 131 -8.27 11.01 27.39
C GLY A 131 -6.83 11.48 27.18
N SER A 132 -6.63 12.58 26.43
CA SER A 132 -5.29 13.15 26.24
C SER A 132 -4.79 13.83 27.52
N THR A 133 -3.47 14.01 27.62
CA THR A 133 -2.85 14.83 28.66
C THR A 133 -3.19 16.31 28.44
N LEU A 134 -2.78 17.18 29.37
CA LEU A 134 -3.03 18.62 29.31
C LEU A 134 -2.38 19.24 28.06
N ASN A 135 -2.84 20.44 27.71
CA ASN A 135 -2.36 21.15 26.52
C ASN A 135 -0.89 21.59 26.57
N THR A 136 -0.24 21.40 27.72
CA THR A 136 1.21 21.64 27.87
C THR A 136 1.97 20.34 28.10
N GLN A 137 1.35 19.19 27.84
CA GLN A 137 1.98 17.89 28.12
C GLN A 137 2.00 17.00 26.88
N PHE A 138 2.91 16.04 26.87
CA PHE A 138 2.91 14.93 25.92
C PHE A 138 3.31 13.66 26.64
N LYS A 139 2.56 12.60 26.40
CA LYS A 139 2.82 11.27 26.96
C LYS A 139 3.20 10.31 25.85
N LEU A 140 4.37 9.68 25.97
CA LEU A 140 4.79 8.61 25.05
C LEU A 140 3.79 7.45 25.14
N PRO A 141 3.37 6.87 24.00
CA PRO A 141 2.41 5.75 24.03
C PRO A 141 3.12 4.41 24.28
N THR A 142 3.81 4.34 25.42
CA THR A 142 4.52 3.14 25.88
C THR A 142 3.53 2.11 26.42
N VAL A 143 3.89 0.83 26.34
CA VAL A 143 3.02 -0.29 26.71
C VAL A 143 3.77 -1.29 27.58
N ALA A 144 3.01 -2.07 28.37
CA ALA A 144 3.57 -3.03 29.33
C ALA A 144 4.36 -4.15 28.65
N SER A 145 4.02 -4.49 27.41
CA SER A 145 4.74 -5.51 26.63
C SER A 145 6.01 -4.98 25.97
N GLY A 146 6.27 -3.67 26.08
CA GLY A 146 7.41 -3.02 25.44
C GLY A 146 8.72 -3.22 26.17
N SER A 147 9.81 -2.82 25.51
CA SER A 147 11.16 -2.83 26.05
C SER A 147 11.80 -1.47 25.81
N TYR A 148 12.30 -0.84 26.85
CA TYR A 148 12.78 0.53 26.81
C TYR A 148 14.14 0.67 27.47
N ASN A 149 15.07 1.32 26.79
CA ASN A 149 16.35 1.78 27.30
C ASN A 149 16.80 2.90 26.36
N CYS A 150 16.16 4.07 26.52
CA CYS A 150 16.33 5.16 25.58
C CYS A 150 16.41 6.51 26.29
N THR A 151 16.98 7.48 25.59
CA THR A 151 17.00 8.88 25.99
C THR A 151 16.05 9.65 25.08
N VAL A 152 15.13 10.39 25.67
CA VAL A 152 14.18 11.25 24.97
C VAL A 152 14.65 12.70 25.10
N LEU A 153 14.86 13.37 23.98
CA LEU A 153 15.14 14.81 23.91
C LEU A 153 13.79 15.47 23.56
N TRP A 154 13.26 16.28 24.49
CA TRP A 154 11.87 16.75 24.40
C TRP A 154 11.67 17.94 23.47
N GLY A 155 12.76 18.55 22.98
CA GLY A 155 12.67 19.69 22.05
C GLY A 155 12.63 21.05 22.75
N ASP A 156 12.60 21.08 24.06
CA ASP A 156 12.65 22.30 24.88
C ASP A 156 13.99 22.48 25.61
N GLY A 157 14.98 21.66 25.24
CA GLY A 157 16.30 21.64 25.88
C GLY A 157 16.42 20.62 27.01
N SER A 158 15.32 19.98 27.39
CA SER A 158 15.32 18.96 28.46
C SER A 158 15.39 17.55 27.88
N SER A 159 15.72 16.58 28.72
CA SER A 159 15.78 15.17 28.34
C SER A 159 15.37 14.27 29.50
N SER A 160 14.97 13.05 29.15
CA SER A 160 14.60 12.00 30.10
C SER A 160 15.16 10.66 29.66
N THR A 161 15.54 9.82 30.61
CA THR A 161 15.89 8.42 30.35
C THR A 161 14.66 7.55 30.64
N ILE A 162 14.25 6.73 29.69
CA ILE A 162 13.09 5.84 29.82
C ILE A 162 13.59 4.40 29.86
N THR A 163 13.27 3.70 30.95
CA THR A 163 13.61 2.29 31.15
C THR A 163 12.40 1.43 31.50
N SER A 164 11.23 2.08 31.69
CA SER A 164 9.98 1.37 31.99
C SER A 164 8.80 2.09 31.35
N TYR A 165 7.81 1.32 30.93
CA TYR A 165 6.62 1.84 30.23
C TYR A 165 5.78 2.79 31.10
N ASN A 166 5.82 2.65 32.42
CA ASN A 166 4.92 3.35 33.34
C ASN A 166 5.63 4.30 34.30
N GLN A 167 6.90 4.63 34.06
CA GLN A 167 7.59 5.62 34.90
C GLN A 167 7.04 7.03 34.62
N ALA A 168 7.22 7.92 35.59
CA ALA A 168 6.64 9.27 35.51
C ALA A 168 7.13 10.04 34.28
N GLU A 169 8.39 9.84 33.91
CA GLU A 169 9.07 10.57 32.83
C GLU A 169 8.53 10.22 31.43
N VAL A 170 7.65 9.22 31.28
CA VAL A 170 6.99 9.00 29.97
C VAL A 170 6.02 10.14 29.63
N THR A 171 5.63 10.94 30.65
CA THR A 171 4.85 12.16 30.46
C THR A 171 5.75 13.37 30.72
N HIS A 172 5.90 14.23 29.71
CA HIS A 172 6.67 15.46 29.82
C HIS A 172 5.75 16.67 29.89
N THR A 173 6.12 17.67 30.70
CA THR A 173 5.38 18.94 30.83
C THR A 173 6.24 20.08 30.31
N TYR A 174 5.73 20.75 29.29
CA TYR A 174 6.35 21.94 28.68
C TYR A 174 5.91 23.20 29.41
N THR A 175 6.72 24.25 29.33
CA THR A 175 6.37 25.57 29.93
C THR A 175 5.21 26.26 29.23
N SER A 176 4.98 25.94 27.94
CA SER A 176 3.89 26.48 27.17
C SER A 176 3.36 25.42 26.18
N ALA A 177 2.10 25.59 25.78
CA ALA A 177 1.51 24.80 24.71
C ALA A 177 2.16 25.19 23.37
N GLY A 178 2.28 24.22 22.45
CA GLY A 178 2.83 24.49 21.11
C GLY A 178 3.49 23.28 20.50
N GLU A 179 4.21 23.55 19.42
CA GLU A 179 4.91 22.52 18.64
C GLU A 179 6.31 22.27 19.20
N TYR A 180 6.66 20.99 19.26
CA TYR A 180 7.98 20.54 19.71
C TYR A 180 8.45 19.37 18.86
N GLN A 181 9.74 19.36 18.51
CA GLN A 181 10.35 18.21 17.83
C GLN A 181 11.00 17.32 18.89
N ILE A 182 10.56 16.08 18.96
CA ILE A 182 11.07 15.10 19.92
C ILE A 182 12.00 14.14 19.18
N SER A 183 13.13 13.80 19.80
CA SER A 183 14.09 12.82 19.30
C SER A 183 14.34 11.76 20.36
N ILE A 184 14.32 10.50 19.95
CA ILE A 184 14.56 9.37 20.84
C ILE A 184 15.72 8.55 20.30
N GLU A 185 16.74 8.31 21.13
CA GLU A 185 17.85 7.44 20.82
C GLU A 185 17.94 6.29 21.84
N GLY A 186 18.38 5.13 21.34
CA GLY A 186 18.43 3.91 22.18
C GLY A 186 17.27 2.99 21.86
N THR A 187 17.00 2.06 22.76
CA THR A 187 15.95 1.04 22.54
C THR A 187 14.57 1.61 22.85
N ILE A 188 13.70 1.61 21.82
CA ILE A 188 12.27 1.89 21.98
C ILE A 188 11.48 0.85 21.18
N GLN A 189 10.96 -0.14 21.89
CA GLN A 189 10.16 -1.24 21.36
C GLN A 189 8.83 -1.27 22.10
N GLY A 190 7.73 -1.19 21.38
CA GLY A 190 6.39 -1.10 21.96
C GLY A 190 5.87 0.34 21.97
N TRP A 191 5.27 0.74 20.84
CA TRP A 191 4.70 2.07 20.61
C TRP A 191 3.26 1.86 20.19
N GLN A 192 2.28 2.35 20.96
CA GLN A 192 0.89 2.02 20.67
C GLN A 192 -0.07 3.10 21.18
N PHE A 193 -0.56 3.94 20.28
CA PHE A 193 -1.61 4.92 20.63
C PHE A 193 -2.98 4.25 20.82
N ASN A 194 -3.30 3.24 20.01
CA ASN A 194 -4.56 2.48 20.15
C ASN A 194 -5.79 3.39 20.23
N ASN A 195 -5.84 4.44 19.41
CA ASN A 195 -6.92 5.42 19.33
C ASN A 195 -7.21 6.11 20.68
N THR A 196 -6.21 6.26 21.54
CA THR A 196 -6.35 6.86 22.87
C THR A 196 -5.27 7.92 23.12
N GLN A 197 -5.31 8.52 24.30
CA GLN A 197 -4.30 9.43 24.84
C GLN A 197 -3.98 10.57 23.86
N ASP A 198 -2.69 10.84 23.65
CA ASP A 198 -2.20 12.01 22.90
C ASP A 198 -2.13 11.79 21.39
N ARG A 199 -2.98 10.89 20.85
CA ARG A 199 -2.96 10.52 19.44
C ARG A 199 -3.10 11.70 18.46
N LEU A 200 -3.81 12.77 18.85
CA LEU A 200 -3.98 13.93 17.98
C LEU A 200 -2.80 14.92 18.06
N LYS A 201 -1.90 14.74 19.03
CA LYS A 201 -0.76 15.63 19.20
C LYS A 201 0.38 15.34 18.23
N ILE A 202 0.55 14.09 17.79
CA ILE A 202 1.61 13.76 16.84
C ILE A 202 1.25 14.27 15.45
N LEU A 203 2.18 15.04 14.83
CA LEU A 203 1.95 15.71 13.55
C LEU A 203 2.75 15.12 12.40
N ASN A 204 4.02 14.75 12.64
CA ASN A 204 4.90 14.32 11.56
C ASN A 204 6.00 13.41 12.09
N ILE A 205 6.29 12.35 11.36
CA ILE A 205 7.47 11.52 11.59
C ILE A 205 8.52 11.92 10.56
N SER A 206 9.66 12.47 11.05
CA SER A 206 10.78 12.87 10.20
C SER A 206 11.81 11.75 10.03
N ASN A 207 11.88 10.82 11.00
CA ASN A 207 12.84 9.72 11.00
C ASN A 207 12.30 8.60 11.88
N TYR A 208 12.21 7.39 11.35
CA TYR A 208 11.80 6.24 12.17
C TYR A 208 12.94 5.75 13.08
N GLY A 209 14.17 5.84 12.60
CA GLY A 209 15.38 5.63 13.40
C GLY A 209 15.36 4.35 14.21
N THR A 210 15.39 4.50 15.54
CA THR A 210 15.46 3.39 16.49
C THR A 210 14.10 2.76 16.80
N LEU A 211 13.00 3.32 16.27
CA LEU A 211 11.65 2.79 16.56
C LEU A 211 11.54 1.33 16.12
N ASN A 212 11.11 0.48 17.03
CA ASN A 212 10.83 -0.93 16.76
C ASN A 212 9.34 -1.20 16.95
N ILE A 213 8.66 -1.50 15.85
CA ILE A 213 7.23 -1.85 15.84
C ILE A 213 7.11 -3.32 16.22
N SER A 214 6.66 -3.57 17.43
CA SER A 214 6.46 -4.92 17.98
C SER A 214 5.01 -5.18 18.37
N THR A 215 4.13 -4.16 18.22
CA THR A 215 2.71 -4.23 18.59
C THR A 215 1.85 -3.71 17.45
N ASN A 216 0.63 -4.22 17.36
CA ASN A 216 -0.36 -3.65 16.44
C ASN A 216 -0.82 -2.26 16.94
N LYS A 217 -1.60 -1.54 16.12
CA LYS A 217 -2.27 -0.27 16.48
C LYS A 217 -1.30 0.86 16.87
N ALA A 218 -0.07 0.82 16.32
CA ALA A 218 0.99 1.76 16.74
C ALA A 218 0.56 3.23 16.63
N PHE A 219 -0.07 3.60 15.51
CA PHE A 219 -0.52 4.98 15.26
C PHE A 219 -2.04 5.07 15.09
N PHE A 220 -2.80 4.06 15.54
CA PHE A 220 -4.26 4.04 15.39
C PHE A 220 -4.88 5.31 15.99
N GLY A 221 -5.63 6.04 15.15
CA GLY A 221 -6.35 7.26 15.54
C GLY A 221 -5.54 8.55 15.46
N CYS A 222 -4.29 8.48 14.96
CA CYS A 222 -3.44 9.68 14.82
C CYS A 222 -3.83 10.45 13.56
N SER A 223 -5.02 11.09 13.56
CA SER A 223 -5.60 11.68 12.36
C SER A 223 -4.81 12.88 11.82
N ASN A 224 -3.98 13.52 12.65
CA ASN A 224 -3.13 14.64 12.23
C ASN A 224 -1.78 14.20 11.69
N LEU A 225 -1.48 12.90 11.76
CA LEU A 225 -0.15 12.37 11.44
C LEU A 225 0.15 12.43 9.95
N GLU A 226 1.29 13.02 9.62
CA GLU A 226 1.96 12.91 8.33
C GLU A 226 3.29 12.19 8.55
N ALA A 227 4.00 11.82 7.48
CA ALA A 227 5.34 11.28 7.60
C ALA A 227 6.14 11.68 6.37
N ASN A 228 7.22 12.43 6.59
CA ASN A 228 8.18 12.74 5.53
C ASN A 228 9.50 11.99 5.73
N ALA A 229 9.51 11.01 6.61
CA ALA A 229 10.65 10.11 6.84
C ALA A 229 11.03 9.36 5.56
N THR A 230 12.31 9.18 5.34
CA THR A 230 12.86 8.42 4.21
C THR A 230 13.56 7.13 4.65
N ASP A 231 13.57 6.88 5.94
CA ASP A 231 13.97 5.62 6.54
C ASP A 231 12.72 4.83 6.98
N TYR A 232 12.90 3.72 7.65
CA TYR A 232 11.79 2.87 8.12
C TYR A 232 12.10 2.28 9.49
N PRO A 233 11.03 1.93 10.24
CA PRO A 233 11.21 1.32 11.54
C PRO A 233 11.72 -0.12 11.41
N THR A 234 12.26 -0.64 12.49
CA THR A 234 12.40 -2.08 12.65
C THR A 234 11.01 -2.65 12.93
N ILE A 235 10.68 -3.78 12.30
CA ILE A 235 9.41 -4.47 12.56
C ILE A 235 9.76 -5.84 13.14
N SER A 236 9.36 -6.10 14.37
CA SER A 236 9.67 -7.36 15.06
C SER A 236 8.41 -8.15 15.46
N GLY A 237 7.22 -7.63 15.13
CA GLY A 237 5.94 -8.30 15.36
C GLY A 237 5.51 -9.14 14.16
N GLU A 238 4.37 -9.81 14.31
CA GLU A 238 3.73 -10.60 13.24
C GLU A 238 2.48 -9.91 12.70
N SER A 239 2.14 -8.73 13.21
CA SER A 239 0.89 -8.04 12.90
C SER A 239 1.09 -6.54 12.77
N LEU A 240 0.58 -5.98 11.67
CA LEU A 240 0.45 -4.54 11.47
C LEU A 240 -1.04 -4.12 11.53
N GLU A 241 -1.88 -4.96 12.18
CA GLU A 241 -3.31 -4.68 12.34
C GLU A 241 -3.53 -3.26 12.89
N SER A 242 -4.37 -2.50 12.19
CA SER A 242 -4.78 -1.14 12.58
C SER A 242 -3.61 -0.17 12.79
N MET A 243 -2.44 -0.44 12.21
CA MET A 243 -1.25 0.37 12.49
C MET A 243 -1.47 1.85 12.23
N PHE A 244 -2.12 2.19 11.10
CA PHE A 244 -2.45 3.57 10.73
C PHE A 244 -3.96 3.79 10.63
N GLU A 245 -4.79 2.90 11.19
CA GLU A 245 -6.26 3.06 11.13
C GLU A 245 -6.66 4.44 11.64
N GLY A 246 -7.41 5.20 10.84
CA GLY A 246 -7.88 6.54 11.20
C GLY A 246 -6.82 7.64 11.07
N CYS A 247 -5.67 7.35 10.46
CA CYS A 247 -4.65 8.37 10.16
C CYS A 247 -5.02 9.09 8.86
N THR A 248 -6.01 9.97 8.92
CA THR A 248 -6.66 10.55 7.74
C THR A 248 -5.72 11.32 6.83
N ASN A 249 -4.64 11.91 7.40
CA ASN A 249 -3.67 12.70 6.66
C ASN A 249 -2.44 11.90 6.22
N PHE A 250 -2.32 10.65 6.64
CA PHE A 250 -1.10 9.86 6.43
C PHE A 250 -0.93 9.49 4.96
N ASP A 251 0.21 9.88 4.39
CA ASP A 251 0.67 9.47 3.06
C ASP A 251 2.20 9.26 3.08
N GLY A 252 2.69 8.69 4.18
CA GLY A 252 4.12 8.43 4.35
C GLY A 252 4.62 7.26 3.52
N VAL A 253 5.88 7.32 3.10
CA VAL A 253 6.54 6.29 2.30
C VAL A 253 6.74 5.04 3.17
N VAL A 254 6.21 3.91 2.70
CA VAL A 254 6.29 2.63 3.40
C VAL A 254 6.78 1.49 2.49
N ASP A 255 7.13 1.79 1.24
CA ASP A 255 7.44 0.80 0.21
C ASP A 255 8.65 -0.10 0.55
N GLU A 256 9.56 0.40 1.35
CA GLU A 256 10.80 -0.31 1.71
C GLU A 256 10.73 -0.97 3.10
N TRP A 257 9.56 -0.97 3.72
CA TRP A 257 9.39 -1.62 5.03
C TRP A 257 9.59 -3.13 4.89
N ASP A 258 10.32 -3.73 5.81
CA ASP A 258 10.50 -5.19 5.86
C ASP A 258 9.28 -5.82 6.51
N VAL A 259 8.34 -6.23 5.67
CA VAL A 259 7.07 -6.85 6.11
C VAL A 259 7.09 -8.38 5.95
N SER A 260 8.25 -8.97 5.69
CA SER A 260 8.38 -10.41 5.38
C SER A 260 7.98 -11.32 6.55
N SER A 261 7.87 -10.79 7.77
CA SER A 261 7.41 -11.55 8.95
C SER A 261 5.93 -11.34 9.27
N ILE A 262 5.20 -10.54 8.48
CA ILE A 262 3.85 -10.10 8.84
C ILE A 262 2.80 -11.03 8.26
N TYR A 263 1.92 -11.52 9.13
CA TYR A 263 0.79 -12.38 8.77
C TYR A 263 -0.53 -11.58 8.70
N PHE A 264 -0.75 -10.59 9.60
CA PHE A 264 -2.00 -9.84 9.70
C PHE A 264 -1.83 -8.39 9.30
N TYR A 265 -2.56 -7.96 8.25
CA TYR A 265 -2.59 -6.56 7.79
C TYR A 265 -3.97 -5.91 7.97
N ASP A 266 -4.86 -6.54 8.72
CA ASP A 266 -6.25 -6.12 8.85
C ASP A 266 -6.33 -4.65 9.29
N LYS A 267 -7.08 -3.85 8.53
CA LYS A 267 -7.31 -2.42 8.80
C LYS A 267 -6.05 -1.55 8.85
N MET A 268 -4.91 -2.05 8.32
CA MET A 268 -3.63 -1.33 8.48
C MET A 268 -3.72 0.14 8.04
N PHE A 269 -4.36 0.42 6.91
CA PHE A 269 -4.55 1.77 6.37
C PHE A 269 -6.02 2.18 6.33
N LYS A 270 -6.89 1.51 7.08
CA LYS A 270 -8.32 1.84 7.09
C LYS A 270 -8.51 3.30 7.49
N ASP A 271 -9.34 4.03 6.72
CA ASP A 271 -9.63 5.46 6.92
C ASP A 271 -8.41 6.38 6.73
N CYS A 272 -7.37 5.92 6.00
CA CYS A 272 -6.26 6.77 5.56
C CYS A 272 -6.65 7.43 4.24
N TYR A 273 -7.44 8.50 4.31
CA TYR A 273 -8.09 9.10 3.13
C TYR A 273 -7.09 9.59 2.08
N SER A 274 -5.88 9.98 2.52
CA SER A 274 -4.85 10.55 1.65
C SER A 274 -3.84 9.53 1.13
N PHE A 275 -3.86 8.29 1.62
CA PHE A 275 -2.80 7.30 1.38
C PHE A 275 -2.79 6.83 -0.08
N ASP A 276 -1.65 7.02 -0.76
CA ASP A 276 -1.45 6.55 -2.14
C ASP A 276 0.03 6.20 -2.41
N GLN A 277 0.69 5.48 -1.49
CA GLN A 277 2.10 5.13 -1.64
C GLN A 277 2.29 3.75 -2.27
N PRO A 278 3.35 3.55 -3.08
CA PRO A 278 3.61 2.24 -3.69
C PRO A 278 3.88 1.17 -2.64
N LEU A 279 3.36 -0.03 -2.90
CA LEU A 279 3.50 -1.19 -2.01
C LEU A 279 3.95 -2.45 -2.76
N ASN A 280 4.24 -2.34 -4.06
CA ASN A 280 4.46 -3.52 -4.91
C ASN A 280 5.80 -4.22 -4.63
N SER A 281 6.64 -3.64 -3.77
CA SER A 281 7.91 -4.22 -3.31
C SER A 281 7.76 -5.11 -2.06
N TRP A 282 6.60 -5.06 -1.40
CA TRP A 282 6.40 -5.80 -0.14
C TRP A 282 6.46 -7.31 -0.38
N ASP A 283 7.18 -8.01 0.50
CA ASP A 283 7.18 -9.47 0.54
C ASP A 283 5.98 -9.93 1.35
N THR A 284 4.95 -10.40 0.64
CA THR A 284 3.67 -10.80 1.23
C THR A 284 3.49 -12.33 1.25
N GLU A 285 4.57 -13.11 1.08
CA GLU A 285 4.50 -14.57 0.91
C GLU A 285 3.76 -15.29 2.05
N ILE A 286 3.89 -14.80 3.29
CA ILE A 286 3.26 -15.46 4.45
C ILE A 286 1.95 -14.81 4.88
N SER A 287 1.45 -13.83 4.16
CA SER A 287 0.25 -13.06 4.54
C SER A 287 -0.98 -13.94 4.60
N GLY A 288 -1.77 -13.83 5.68
CA GLY A 288 -2.98 -14.62 5.88
C GLY A 288 -4.28 -13.82 5.87
N SER A 289 -4.23 -12.50 6.03
CA SER A 289 -5.45 -11.70 6.11
C SER A 289 -5.22 -10.25 5.70
N TYR A 290 -6.18 -9.71 4.91
CA TYR A 290 -6.20 -8.30 4.47
C TYR A 290 -7.55 -7.64 4.72
N ILE A 291 -8.30 -8.07 5.74
CA ILE A 291 -9.66 -7.56 6.01
C ILE A 291 -9.59 -6.03 6.20
N SER A 292 -10.36 -5.29 5.38
CA SER A 292 -10.48 -3.83 5.46
C SER A 292 -9.14 -3.08 5.34
N MET A 293 -8.09 -3.68 4.76
CA MET A 293 -6.74 -3.10 4.79
C MET A 293 -6.70 -1.67 4.25
N PHE A 294 -7.38 -1.42 3.13
CA PHE A 294 -7.44 -0.08 2.49
C PHE A 294 -8.83 0.52 2.53
N GLU A 295 -9.73 0.03 3.41
CA GLU A 295 -11.09 0.55 3.51
C GLU A 295 -11.07 2.07 3.68
N ASN A 296 -11.75 2.80 2.79
CA ASN A 296 -11.82 4.27 2.73
C ASN A 296 -10.49 4.95 2.38
N CYS A 297 -9.56 4.28 1.73
CA CYS A 297 -8.39 4.97 1.16
C CYS A 297 -8.83 5.61 -0.16
N LEU A 298 -9.35 6.84 -0.08
CA LEU A 298 -10.08 7.48 -1.19
C LEU A 298 -9.20 7.78 -2.41
N THR A 299 -7.88 7.97 -2.20
CA THR A 299 -6.92 8.30 -3.26
C THR A 299 -6.13 7.10 -3.75
N PHE A 300 -6.19 5.95 -3.04
CA PHE A 300 -5.31 4.81 -3.28
C PHE A 300 -5.52 4.22 -4.68
N ASN A 301 -4.44 4.14 -5.45
CA ASN A 301 -4.46 3.60 -6.82
C ASN A 301 -3.11 3.00 -7.22
N GLN A 302 -2.51 2.17 -6.36
CA GLN A 302 -1.19 1.62 -6.61
C GLN A 302 -1.26 0.20 -7.17
N ASP A 303 -0.25 -0.17 -7.96
CA ASP A 303 -0.04 -1.50 -8.51
C ASP A 303 0.31 -2.48 -7.37
N LEU A 304 -0.38 -3.61 -7.32
CA LEU A 304 -0.16 -4.68 -6.34
C LEU A 304 0.11 -6.03 -7.02
N SER A 305 0.52 -6.00 -8.29
CA SER A 305 0.66 -7.21 -9.12
C SER A 305 1.72 -8.19 -8.61
N ASN A 306 2.70 -7.71 -7.82
CA ASN A 306 3.74 -8.58 -7.27
C ASN A 306 3.35 -9.23 -5.94
N TRP A 307 2.21 -8.88 -5.37
CA TRP A 307 1.80 -9.46 -4.09
C TRP A 307 1.49 -10.94 -4.24
N ILE A 308 2.01 -11.75 -3.31
CA ILE A 308 1.69 -13.17 -3.19
C ILE A 308 0.54 -13.26 -2.19
N VAL A 309 -0.61 -13.75 -2.64
CA VAL A 309 -1.83 -13.80 -1.82
C VAL A 309 -2.37 -15.23 -1.69
N GLU A 310 -1.56 -16.23 -2.03
CA GLU A 310 -1.99 -17.63 -2.11
C GLU A 310 -2.55 -18.16 -0.79
N ALA A 311 -2.01 -17.71 0.35
CA ALA A 311 -2.42 -18.19 1.67
C ALA A 311 -3.50 -17.29 2.32
N VAL A 312 -4.03 -16.29 1.60
CA VAL A 312 -4.96 -15.32 2.18
C VAL A 312 -6.37 -15.87 2.20
N VAL A 313 -6.94 -16.02 3.39
CA VAL A 313 -8.29 -16.60 3.58
C VAL A 313 -9.38 -15.54 3.42
N SER A 314 -9.13 -14.29 3.84
CA SER A 314 -10.14 -13.23 3.73
C SER A 314 -9.55 -11.94 3.21
N MET A 315 -10.22 -11.38 2.20
CA MET A 315 -9.98 -10.04 1.65
C MET A 315 -11.25 -9.18 1.78
N SER A 316 -12.12 -9.55 2.74
CA SER A 316 -13.38 -8.84 2.95
C SER A 316 -13.12 -7.36 3.16
N ARG A 317 -13.82 -6.50 2.38
CA ARG A 317 -13.74 -5.04 2.45
C ARG A 317 -12.33 -4.46 2.18
N MET A 318 -11.42 -5.26 1.57
CA MET A 318 -10.02 -4.80 1.41
C MET A 318 -9.91 -3.44 0.72
N PHE A 319 -10.69 -3.20 -0.34
CA PHE A 319 -10.71 -1.92 -1.06
C PHE A 319 -12.07 -1.21 -0.94
N TYR A 320 -12.84 -1.50 0.11
CA TYR A 320 -14.15 -0.89 0.31
C TYR A 320 -14.03 0.64 0.23
N ASN A 321 -14.81 1.25 -0.68
CA ASN A 321 -14.87 2.71 -0.88
C ASN A 321 -13.52 3.31 -1.35
N CYS A 322 -12.66 2.53 -2.01
CA CYS A 322 -11.46 3.06 -2.67
C CYS A 322 -11.84 3.56 -4.06
N VAL A 323 -12.44 4.75 -4.11
CA VAL A 323 -13.11 5.25 -5.32
C VAL A 323 -12.18 5.47 -6.52
N GLN A 324 -10.87 5.62 -6.29
CA GLN A 324 -9.88 5.79 -7.35
C GLN A 324 -9.16 4.49 -7.73
N PHE A 325 -9.40 3.40 -7.01
CA PHE A 325 -8.60 2.17 -7.17
C PHE A 325 -8.83 1.49 -8.52
N ASN A 326 -7.75 1.29 -9.26
CA ASN A 326 -7.68 0.42 -10.44
C ASN A 326 -6.27 -0.20 -10.55
N GLY A 327 -5.61 -0.42 -9.42
CA GLY A 327 -4.30 -1.08 -9.34
C GLY A 327 -4.37 -2.54 -9.81
N GLU A 328 -3.26 -3.04 -10.34
CA GLU A 328 -3.23 -4.37 -10.95
C GLU A 328 -3.34 -5.48 -9.88
N ILE A 329 -4.44 -6.23 -9.92
CA ILE A 329 -4.69 -7.38 -9.05
C ILE A 329 -5.16 -8.62 -9.84
N PHE A 330 -5.28 -8.51 -11.16
CA PHE A 330 -5.81 -9.57 -12.01
C PHE A 330 -4.95 -10.85 -12.01
N SER A 331 -3.67 -10.72 -11.68
CA SER A 331 -2.70 -11.83 -11.66
C SER A 331 -2.67 -12.59 -10.32
N TRP A 332 -3.44 -12.17 -9.34
CA TRP A 332 -3.42 -12.77 -8.00
C TRP A 332 -3.88 -14.23 -8.03
N ALA A 333 -3.13 -15.11 -7.37
CA ALA A 333 -3.51 -16.51 -7.15
C ALA A 333 -4.30 -16.57 -5.84
N ILE A 334 -5.63 -16.70 -5.94
CA ILE A 334 -6.54 -16.58 -4.80
C ILE A 334 -7.22 -17.89 -4.39
N GLN A 335 -6.61 -19.02 -4.78
CA GLN A 335 -7.26 -20.32 -4.62
C GLN A 335 -7.61 -20.69 -3.17
N ASP A 336 -6.98 -20.09 -2.17
CA ASP A 336 -7.30 -20.35 -0.76
C ASP A 336 -8.25 -19.31 -0.14
N THR A 337 -8.67 -18.30 -0.92
CA THR A 337 -9.55 -17.24 -0.41
C THR A 337 -10.99 -17.74 -0.31
N GLU A 338 -11.61 -17.54 0.85
CA GLU A 338 -13.00 -17.93 1.14
C GLU A 338 -13.95 -16.73 1.22
N ASP A 339 -13.45 -15.52 1.54
CA ASP A 339 -14.31 -14.37 1.85
C ASP A 339 -13.81 -13.11 1.14
N MET A 340 -14.70 -12.60 0.25
CA MET A 340 -14.48 -11.37 -0.51
C MET A 340 -15.63 -10.38 -0.41
N UNK A 341 -16.32 -10.35 0.49
CA UNK A 341 -17.37 -9.52 0.71
C UNK A 341 -17.04 -8.13 0.72
N GLU A 342 -17.78 -7.57 -0.01
CA GLU A 342 -17.63 -6.10 -0.13
C GLU A 342 -16.22 -5.64 -0.56
N MET A 343 -15.43 -6.53 -1.14
CA MET A 343 -14.01 -6.22 -1.39
C MET A 343 -13.82 -4.98 -2.27
N LEU A 344 -14.64 -4.83 -3.30
CA LEU A 344 -14.57 -3.72 -4.26
C LEU A 344 -15.83 -2.84 -4.21
N PHE A 345 -16.52 -2.80 -3.05
CA PHE A 345 -17.70 -1.97 -2.85
C PHE A 345 -17.35 -0.50 -3.11
N ASN A 346 -18.14 0.17 -3.97
CA ASN A 346 -17.97 1.59 -4.31
C ASN A 346 -16.58 1.92 -4.91
N CYS A 347 -15.96 0.96 -5.63
CA CYS A 347 -14.70 1.19 -6.35
C CYS A 347 -15.03 1.65 -7.77
N ASP A 348 -15.34 2.93 -7.92
CA ASP A 348 -15.89 3.51 -9.16
C ASP A 348 -14.94 3.42 -10.37
N ARG A 349 -13.64 3.39 -10.12
CA ARG A 349 -12.63 3.35 -11.19
C ARG A 349 -12.16 1.95 -11.55
N PHE A 350 -12.57 0.94 -10.75
CA PHE A 350 -12.06 -0.42 -10.96
C PHE A 350 -12.63 -1.02 -12.26
N ASP A 351 -11.73 -1.34 -13.19
CA ASP A 351 -12.10 -1.95 -14.47
C ASP A 351 -11.01 -2.90 -14.96
N GLN A 352 -10.93 -4.09 -14.31
CA GLN A 352 -10.01 -5.14 -14.73
C GLN A 352 -10.75 -6.46 -14.86
N SER A 353 -10.28 -7.31 -15.79
CA SER A 353 -10.81 -8.65 -15.92
C SER A 353 -10.38 -9.49 -14.72
N LEU A 354 -11.34 -10.17 -14.09
CA LEU A 354 -11.09 -11.11 -13.00
C LEU A 354 -11.06 -12.55 -13.51
N ALA A 355 -10.96 -12.74 -14.82
CA ALA A 355 -11.00 -14.06 -15.48
C ALA A 355 -9.86 -14.99 -15.02
N GLY A 356 -8.76 -14.44 -14.54
CA GLY A 356 -7.63 -15.22 -14.05
C GLY A 356 -7.79 -15.76 -12.62
N TRP A 357 -8.82 -15.34 -11.92
CA TRP A 357 -9.02 -15.72 -10.51
C TRP A 357 -9.65 -17.12 -10.41
N ASP A 358 -9.03 -18.00 -9.64
CA ASP A 358 -9.61 -19.29 -9.24
C ASP A 358 -10.49 -19.06 -8.02
N ILE A 359 -11.80 -18.98 -8.24
CA ILE A 359 -12.77 -18.67 -7.19
C ILE A 359 -13.43 -19.92 -6.59
N SER A 360 -12.83 -21.09 -6.81
CA SER A 360 -13.44 -22.38 -6.43
C SER A 360 -13.70 -22.53 -4.94
N ASN A 361 -13.02 -21.75 -4.10
CA ASN A 361 -13.20 -21.77 -2.64
C ASN A 361 -13.92 -20.53 -2.09
N VAL A 362 -14.26 -19.54 -2.95
CA VAL A 362 -14.87 -18.31 -2.45
C VAL A 362 -16.34 -18.53 -2.13
N ALA A 363 -16.67 -18.57 -0.86
CA ALA A 363 -18.03 -18.79 -0.36
C ALA A 363 -18.80 -17.50 -0.09
N ASN A 364 -18.15 -16.35 -0.06
CA ASN A 364 -18.80 -15.07 0.24
C ASN A 364 -18.35 -13.96 -0.73
N PHE A 365 -19.27 -13.55 -1.60
CA PHE A 365 -19.13 -12.40 -2.49
C PHE A 365 -20.19 -11.32 -2.20
N THR A 366 -20.81 -11.32 -1.03
CA THR A 366 -21.89 -10.39 -0.69
C THR A 366 -21.47 -8.96 -1.02
N ASN A 367 -22.28 -8.25 -1.84
CA ASN A 367 -22.08 -6.85 -2.22
C ASN A 367 -20.70 -6.55 -2.85
N PHE A 368 -20.07 -7.50 -3.49
CA PHE A 368 -18.66 -7.46 -3.96
C PHE A 368 -18.29 -6.14 -4.62
N MET A 369 -19.07 -5.67 -5.61
CA MET A 369 -18.87 -4.39 -6.31
C MET A 369 -20.10 -3.48 -6.21
N GLN A 370 -20.93 -3.66 -5.20
CA GLN A 370 -22.12 -2.83 -5.05
C GLN A 370 -21.74 -1.35 -5.03
N ASN A 371 -22.52 -0.53 -5.71
CA ASN A 371 -22.33 0.92 -5.89
C ASN A 371 -21.15 1.31 -6.77
N ALA A 372 -20.38 0.36 -7.29
CA ALA A 372 -19.33 0.68 -8.29
C ALA A 372 -19.95 0.96 -9.65
N SER A 373 -19.31 1.79 -10.47
CA SER A 373 -19.74 2.05 -11.85
C SER A 373 -19.72 0.77 -12.72
N GLY A 374 -18.84 -0.15 -12.35
CA GLY A 374 -18.79 -1.48 -12.93
C GLY A 374 -17.69 -1.66 -13.97
N LEU A 375 -17.48 -2.93 -14.29
CA LEU A 375 -16.48 -3.34 -15.28
C LEU A 375 -16.96 -2.96 -16.69
N SER A 376 -16.02 -2.68 -17.59
CA SER A 376 -16.28 -2.59 -19.02
C SER A 376 -16.87 -3.91 -19.53
N ASN A 377 -17.64 -3.86 -20.62
CA ASN A 377 -18.26 -5.06 -21.18
C ASN A 377 -17.23 -6.16 -21.44
N ALA A 378 -16.06 -5.80 -21.98
CA ALA A 378 -15.01 -6.78 -22.30
C ALA A 378 -14.47 -7.47 -21.04
N ASN A 379 -14.22 -6.71 -19.97
CA ASN A 379 -13.69 -7.27 -18.72
C ASN A 379 -14.75 -8.10 -17.99
N TYR A 380 -16.02 -7.64 -18.03
CA TYR A 380 -17.11 -8.38 -17.38
C TYR A 380 -17.43 -9.68 -18.14
N ASP A 381 -17.51 -9.63 -19.48
CA ASP A 381 -17.71 -10.83 -20.29
C ASP A 381 -16.62 -11.88 -20.02
N ALA A 382 -15.35 -11.44 -20.04
CA ALA A 382 -14.21 -12.33 -19.79
C ALA A 382 -14.31 -12.98 -18.39
N THR A 383 -14.70 -12.19 -17.39
CA THR A 383 -14.89 -12.67 -16.02
C THR A 383 -15.99 -13.74 -15.94
N LEU A 384 -17.19 -13.43 -16.47
CA LEU A 384 -18.33 -14.36 -16.44
C LEU A 384 -18.00 -15.66 -17.18
N ILE A 385 -17.38 -15.56 -18.37
CA ILE A 385 -17.03 -16.72 -19.19
C ILE A 385 -16.03 -17.63 -18.45
N ALA A 386 -15.00 -17.03 -17.85
CA ALA A 386 -13.98 -17.80 -17.15
C ALA A 386 -14.55 -18.48 -15.90
N TRP A 387 -15.29 -17.73 -15.10
CA TRP A 387 -15.86 -18.26 -13.85
C TRP A 387 -16.86 -19.39 -14.11
N ALA A 388 -17.72 -19.22 -15.12
CA ALA A 388 -18.70 -20.26 -15.48
C ALA A 388 -18.05 -21.52 -16.07
N SER A 389 -16.82 -21.44 -16.57
CA SER A 389 -16.10 -22.60 -17.09
C SER A 389 -15.25 -23.30 -16.02
N GLY A 390 -15.07 -22.67 -14.86
CA GLY A 390 -14.29 -23.19 -13.75
C GLY A 390 -15.14 -23.94 -12.72
N GLN A 391 -14.54 -24.29 -11.61
CA GLN A 391 -15.27 -24.77 -10.43
C GLN A 391 -15.66 -23.57 -9.58
N VAL A 392 -16.89 -23.57 -9.07
CA VAL A 392 -17.39 -22.49 -8.23
C VAL A 392 -18.23 -23.07 -7.09
N GLU A 393 -18.34 -22.33 -5.99
CA GLU A 393 -19.28 -22.67 -4.91
C GLU A 393 -20.71 -22.37 -5.35
N SER A 394 -21.68 -23.14 -4.84
CA SER A 394 -23.11 -22.92 -5.13
C SER A 394 -23.72 -21.88 -4.19
N ASP A 395 -24.89 -21.36 -4.58
CA ASP A 395 -25.71 -20.46 -3.74
C ASP A 395 -25.05 -19.10 -3.47
N ILE A 396 -24.17 -18.68 -4.35
CA ILE A 396 -23.44 -17.39 -4.16
C ILE A 396 -24.36 -16.21 -4.48
N ASN A 397 -24.30 -15.19 -3.62
CA ASN A 397 -24.90 -13.87 -3.87
C ASN A 397 -23.81 -12.88 -4.21
N ILE A 398 -23.85 -12.30 -5.41
CA ILE A 398 -22.83 -11.34 -5.85
C ILE A 398 -23.48 -10.12 -6.52
N ASN A 399 -22.88 -8.96 -6.29
CA ASN A 399 -23.31 -7.70 -6.90
C ASN A 399 -22.11 -7.11 -7.66
N PHE A 400 -22.24 -6.98 -8.98
CA PHE A 400 -21.21 -6.42 -9.87
C PHE A 400 -21.44 -4.93 -10.19
N GLY A 401 -22.25 -4.23 -9.37
CA GLY A 401 -22.51 -2.80 -9.56
C GLY A 401 -23.18 -2.52 -10.90
N GLY A 402 -22.65 -1.54 -11.64
CA GLY A 402 -23.15 -1.14 -12.94
C GLY A 402 -22.67 -1.97 -14.13
N SER A 403 -21.90 -3.05 -13.89
CA SER A 403 -21.29 -3.87 -14.97
C SER A 403 -22.37 -4.43 -15.90
N GLN A 404 -22.19 -4.25 -17.22
CA GLN A 404 -23.10 -4.80 -18.23
C GLN A 404 -22.36 -5.83 -19.07
N TYR A 405 -23.01 -7.00 -19.30
CA TYR A 405 -22.45 -8.06 -20.12
C TYR A 405 -23.02 -8.01 -21.54
N THR A 406 -22.25 -8.47 -22.52
CA THR A 406 -22.76 -8.62 -23.89
C THR A 406 -23.35 -10.02 -24.10
N PHE A 407 -23.91 -10.24 -25.29
CA PHE A 407 -24.45 -11.56 -25.63
C PHE A 407 -23.37 -12.65 -25.57
N SER A 408 -22.09 -12.31 -25.70
CA SER A 408 -20.98 -13.26 -25.62
C SER A 408 -20.94 -14.00 -24.29
N ALA A 409 -21.29 -13.31 -23.18
CA ALA A 409 -21.28 -13.90 -21.84
C ALA A 409 -22.66 -14.37 -21.38
N PHE A 410 -23.69 -14.22 -22.19
CA PHE A 410 -25.07 -14.52 -21.79
C PHE A 410 -25.20 -15.93 -21.23
N TYR A 411 -24.77 -16.94 -22.00
CA TYR A 411 -24.94 -18.33 -21.59
C TYR A 411 -24.07 -18.68 -20.36
N SER A 412 -22.90 -18.07 -20.23
CA SER A 412 -22.04 -18.26 -19.08
C SER A 412 -22.71 -17.72 -17.81
N LYS A 413 -23.31 -16.52 -17.89
CA LYS A 413 -24.07 -15.98 -16.75
C LYS A 413 -25.25 -16.88 -16.40
N GLN A 414 -25.99 -17.38 -17.44
CA GLN A 414 -27.12 -18.27 -17.17
C GLN A 414 -26.68 -19.57 -16.49
N SER A 415 -25.54 -20.14 -16.88
CA SER A 415 -25.01 -21.35 -16.25
C SER A 415 -24.76 -21.11 -14.75
N LEU A 416 -24.09 -20.01 -14.38
CA LEU A 416 -23.89 -19.66 -12.96
C LEU A 416 -25.22 -19.56 -12.20
N ILE A 417 -26.25 -18.98 -12.82
CA ILE A 417 -27.56 -18.81 -12.18
C ILE A 417 -28.33 -20.15 -12.11
N GLU A 418 -28.36 -20.91 -13.19
CA GLU A 418 -29.25 -22.08 -13.33
C GLU A 418 -28.60 -23.36 -12.80
N ASP A 419 -27.28 -23.53 -13.04
CA ASP A 419 -26.57 -24.76 -12.66
C ASP A 419 -25.96 -24.64 -11.24
N ASP A 420 -25.47 -23.43 -10.86
CA ASP A 420 -24.78 -23.21 -9.59
C ASP A 420 -25.63 -22.44 -8.56
N ASN A 421 -26.86 -22.06 -8.94
CA ASN A 421 -27.82 -21.35 -8.07
C ASN A 421 -27.34 -19.98 -7.59
N TRP A 422 -26.57 -19.26 -8.44
CA TRP A 422 -26.09 -17.91 -8.08
C TRP A 422 -27.20 -16.87 -8.20
N THR A 423 -27.15 -15.87 -7.34
CA THR A 423 -27.93 -14.62 -7.47
C THR A 423 -26.96 -13.52 -7.90
N ILE A 424 -27.08 -13.05 -9.13
CA ILE A 424 -26.16 -12.05 -9.71
C ILE A 424 -26.93 -10.75 -9.96
N VAL A 425 -26.51 -9.66 -9.28
CA VAL A 425 -27.00 -8.30 -9.49
C VAL A 425 -25.97 -7.53 -10.31
N ASP A 426 -26.39 -6.95 -11.42
CA ASP A 426 -25.51 -6.20 -12.33
C ASP A 426 -26.34 -5.21 -13.18
N GLY A 427 -25.70 -4.54 -14.14
CA GLY A 427 -26.32 -3.58 -15.05
C GLY A 427 -27.10 -4.19 -16.22
N GLY A 428 -27.12 -5.53 -16.30
CA GLY A 428 -27.91 -6.22 -17.32
C GLY A 428 -27.20 -6.40 -18.66
N LEU A 429 -27.98 -6.83 -19.67
CA LEU A 429 -27.48 -7.13 -21.00
C LEU A 429 -27.29 -5.85 -21.81
N PHE A 430 -26.08 -5.63 -22.31
CA PHE A 430 -25.70 -4.42 -23.05
C PHE A 430 -26.21 -4.48 -24.49
N ASN A 431 -27.12 -3.55 -24.88
CA ASN A 431 -27.60 -3.31 -26.24
C ASN A 431 -27.79 -4.59 -27.08
N PRO A 432 -28.62 -5.55 -26.63
CA PRO A 432 -28.83 -6.76 -27.44
C PRO A 432 -29.55 -6.43 -28.77
N THR A 433 -29.13 -7.06 -29.87
CA THR A 433 -29.89 -6.96 -31.11
C THR A 433 -31.21 -7.70 -30.95
N PRO A 434 -32.27 -7.31 -31.71
CA PRO A 434 -33.52 -8.06 -31.65
C PRO A 434 -33.35 -9.57 -31.92
N ALA A 435 -32.47 -9.95 -32.86
CA ALA A 435 -32.21 -11.36 -33.17
C ALA A 435 -31.59 -12.09 -31.97
N GLN A 436 -30.64 -11.45 -31.23
CA GLN A 436 -30.03 -12.02 -30.05
C GLN A 436 -31.07 -12.20 -28.94
N PHE A 437 -31.94 -11.19 -28.76
CA PHE A 437 -32.99 -11.25 -27.75
C PHE A 437 -33.96 -12.39 -28.01
N ILE A 438 -34.38 -12.56 -29.27
CA ILE A 438 -35.26 -13.66 -29.72
C ILE A 438 -34.59 -15.01 -29.45
N SER A 439 -33.32 -15.14 -29.76
CA SER A 439 -32.54 -16.38 -29.50
C SER A 439 -32.57 -16.77 -28.03
N VAL A 440 -32.41 -15.80 -27.14
CA VAL A 440 -32.46 -16.01 -25.68
C VAL A 440 -33.85 -16.49 -25.25
N LEU A 441 -34.90 -15.81 -25.73
CA LEU A 441 -36.27 -16.20 -25.40
C LEU A 441 -36.57 -17.63 -25.90
N ASN A 442 -36.17 -17.95 -27.11
CA ASN A 442 -36.39 -19.30 -27.68
C ASN A 442 -35.70 -20.38 -26.82
N THR A 443 -34.48 -20.14 -26.38
CA THR A 443 -33.74 -21.08 -25.55
C THR A 443 -34.46 -21.30 -24.20
N ARG A 444 -34.95 -20.24 -23.58
CA ARG A 444 -35.68 -20.35 -22.31
C ARG A 444 -37.01 -21.06 -22.46
N VAL A 445 -37.75 -20.75 -23.52
CA VAL A 445 -39.03 -21.39 -23.78
C VAL A 445 -38.84 -22.90 -24.03
N ILE A 446 -37.83 -23.28 -24.81
CA ILE A 446 -37.51 -24.69 -25.07
C ILE A 446 -37.10 -25.40 -23.77
N ALA A 447 -36.26 -24.78 -22.95
CA ALA A 447 -35.82 -25.33 -21.67
C ALA A 447 -37.01 -25.55 -20.71
N ALA A 448 -38.03 -24.68 -20.78
CA ALA A 448 -39.26 -24.81 -19.96
C ALA A 448 -40.27 -25.82 -20.59
N GLY A 449 -39.91 -26.50 -21.67
CA GLY A 449 -40.77 -27.48 -22.31
C GLY A 449 -41.85 -26.87 -23.21
N GLY A 450 -41.70 -25.60 -23.55
CA GLY A 450 -42.63 -24.88 -24.44
C GLY A 450 -42.16 -24.85 -25.88
N VAL A 451 -43.04 -24.40 -26.78
CA VAL A 451 -42.74 -24.16 -28.19
C VAL A 451 -43.19 -22.74 -28.55
N MET A 452 -42.25 -21.93 -29.04
CA MET A 452 -42.63 -20.60 -29.59
C MET A 452 -43.25 -20.80 -30.99
N GLU A 453 -44.52 -20.49 -31.12
CA GLU A 453 -45.29 -20.82 -32.32
C GLU A 453 -44.98 -19.91 -33.51
N ASN A 454 -44.50 -18.67 -33.30
CA ASN A 454 -44.10 -17.83 -34.44
C ASN A 454 -43.26 -16.61 -33.99
N THR A 455 -42.57 -15.98 -34.96
CA THR A 455 -41.71 -14.81 -34.73
C THR A 455 -42.50 -13.51 -34.46
N THR A 456 -43.78 -13.47 -34.79
CA THR A 456 -44.63 -12.30 -34.61
C THR A 456 -44.91 -12.05 -33.11
N ASP A 457 -45.14 -13.15 -32.38
CA ASP A 457 -45.38 -13.07 -30.93
C ASP A 457 -44.13 -12.60 -30.18
N SER A 458 -42.93 -13.00 -30.66
CA SER A 458 -41.66 -12.56 -30.13
C SER A 458 -41.45 -11.05 -30.30
N GLN A 459 -41.87 -10.52 -31.47
CA GLN A 459 -41.75 -9.07 -31.76
C GLN A 459 -42.71 -8.25 -30.94
N ALA A 460 -43.93 -8.73 -30.72
CA ALA A 460 -44.92 -8.07 -29.87
C ALA A 460 -44.45 -8.00 -28.43
N PHE A 461 -43.83 -9.07 -27.93
CA PHE A 461 -43.27 -9.14 -26.58
C PHE A 461 -42.06 -8.20 -26.44
N LEU A 462 -41.21 -8.09 -27.47
CA LEU A 462 -40.11 -7.13 -27.46
C LEU A 462 -40.61 -5.69 -27.40
N GLN A 463 -41.71 -5.40 -28.11
CA GLN A 463 -42.31 -4.05 -28.06
C GLN A 463 -42.84 -3.75 -26.64
N GLU A 464 -43.51 -4.71 -26.01
CA GLU A 464 -43.97 -4.57 -24.62
C GLU A 464 -42.82 -4.30 -23.65
N LEU A 465 -41.71 -5.03 -23.81
CA LEU A 465 -40.51 -4.84 -22.93
C LEU A 465 -39.90 -3.45 -23.16
N ASN A 466 -39.81 -2.98 -24.38
CA ASN A 466 -39.31 -1.63 -24.69
C ASN A 466 -40.21 -0.55 -24.12
N ASP A 467 -41.52 -0.80 -24.06
CA ASP A 467 -42.49 0.17 -23.51
C ASP A 467 -42.47 0.22 -21.99
N ILE A 468 -41.84 -0.76 -21.30
CA ILE A 468 -41.72 -0.85 -19.86
C ILE A 468 -40.35 -0.28 -19.39
N SER A 469 -39.36 -0.25 -20.27
CA SER A 469 -38.01 0.26 -19.97
C SER A 469 -37.95 1.79 -20.20
#